data_30b8e77563773e6a76324d4b82799310
#
_entry.id   30b8e77563773e6a76324d4b82799310
#
_cell.length_a   1.000
_cell.length_b   1.000
_cell.length_c   1.000
_cell.angle_alpha   90.00
_cell.angle_beta   90.00
_cell.angle_gamma   90.00
#
_symmetry.space_group_name_H-M   'P 1'
#
loop_
_entity.id
_entity.type
_entity.pdbx_description
1 polymer ?
#
loop_
_entity_poly.entity_id
_entity_poly.type
_entity_poly.pdbx_seq_one_letter_code
_entity_poly.pdbx_strand_id
1 'polypeptide(L)'
;MKFKLSKYIVPSVVSMVLVGTYTNIDGFFIGNVSGDDGLAAINIVWPIVAFITSLGMGIGVGGSVLMTALRGDGREDDAEDMKKSAFWVLVLSGIAASAVLFALYRPILKIMGAQGPVYRYACDYAAVISATAAIQVVGSGLTAVLRNDNKMYHSMVYTILSLAVHIVLDIMLVKKLELTGVALSTALSQLVTLVLCLFTLKIKKSAKAKMAYAGEILRASSAPFGVNFVPSLVLLTTNYAALKSGGTAAVSAYAVMSYAVYTYDYIYQGVCDGIQPVLSYCTGADDEEQKRRVMKTAVEILAAFSLCFILITKPLANCLPQLFKVSDAAEKMMKSGLAIYALSYPFKAAVKLMCSYCYATEKFDLSNLLTYIDPVVTTPLLLAVLPHYIGSDGVWVAMTASQIIVTAIGILIMVRKVHVSGSR
;
A
#
# COMPACT_ATOMS: atom_id res chain seq x y z
N MET A 1 -24.58 14.41 10.64
CA MET A 1 -24.32 14.76 9.21
C MET A 1 -24.43 13.49 8.36
N LYS A 2 -25.23 13.44 7.29
CA LYS A 2 -25.30 12.23 6.43
C LYS A 2 -24.20 12.29 5.38
N PHE A 3 -23.17 11.47 5.51
CA PHE A 3 -22.11 11.34 4.51
C PHE A 3 -22.57 10.52 3.30
N LYS A 4 -22.37 11.04 2.10
CA LYS A 4 -22.57 10.26 0.87
C LYS A 4 -21.29 9.47 0.57
N LEU A 5 -21.17 8.25 1.08
CA LEU A 5 -19.96 7.41 1.02
C LEU A 5 -19.39 7.22 -0.38
N SER A 6 -20.23 7.20 -1.42
CA SER A 6 -19.77 7.09 -2.81
C SER A 6 -18.82 8.22 -3.21
N LYS A 7 -18.96 9.44 -2.63
CA LYS A 7 -18.05 10.58 -2.90
C LYS A 7 -16.65 10.38 -2.31
N TYR A 8 -16.50 9.44 -1.38
CA TYR A 8 -15.23 9.11 -0.76
C TYR A 8 -14.65 7.81 -1.32
N ILE A 9 -15.45 6.77 -1.43
CA ILE A 9 -15.01 5.43 -1.86
C ILE A 9 -14.60 5.44 -3.34
N VAL A 10 -15.44 5.97 -4.24
CA VAL A 10 -15.16 5.91 -5.68
C VAL A 10 -13.85 6.61 -6.06
N PRO A 11 -13.60 7.88 -5.67
CA PRO A 11 -12.32 8.53 -5.97
C PRO A 11 -11.13 7.81 -5.35
N SER A 12 -11.30 7.22 -4.15
CA SER A 12 -10.23 6.51 -3.47
C SER A 12 -9.87 5.21 -4.18
N VAL A 13 -10.87 4.42 -4.58
CA VAL A 13 -10.65 3.18 -5.36
C VAL A 13 -9.98 3.49 -6.70
N VAL A 14 -10.45 4.51 -7.42
CA VAL A 14 -9.81 4.93 -8.68
C VAL A 14 -8.34 5.31 -8.44
N SER A 15 -8.07 6.13 -7.42
CA SER A 15 -6.69 6.53 -7.09
C SER A 15 -5.80 5.33 -6.78
N MET A 16 -6.28 4.36 -5.99
CA MET A 16 -5.49 3.19 -5.60
C MET A 16 -5.21 2.25 -6.78
N VAL A 17 -6.19 2.02 -7.64
CA VAL A 17 -5.99 1.24 -8.89
C VAL A 17 -4.96 1.91 -9.78
N LEU A 18 -5.01 3.23 -9.93
CA LEU A 18 -4.02 3.99 -10.70
C LEU A 18 -2.62 3.89 -10.09
N VAL A 19 -2.49 4.01 -8.77
CA VAL A 19 -1.20 3.82 -8.07
C VAL A 19 -0.61 2.44 -8.37
N GLY A 20 -1.43 1.39 -8.34
CA GLY A 20 -0.98 0.03 -8.73
C GLY A 20 -0.52 -0.09 -10.18
N THR A 21 -0.96 0.82 -11.06
CA THR A 21 -0.62 0.77 -12.49
C THR A 21 0.78 1.32 -12.79
N TYR A 22 1.32 2.21 -11.95
CA TYR A 22 2.66 2.80 -12.16
C TYR A 22 3.74 1.74 -12.36
N THR A 23 3.82 0.76 -11.46
CA THR A 23 4.85 -0.29 -11.50
C THR A 23 4.75 -1.14 -12.76
N ASN A 24 3.53 -1.41 -13.24
CA ASN A 24 3.33 -2.17 -14.46
C ASN A 24 3.81 -1.39 -15.69
N ILE A 25 3.62 -0.09 -15.70
CA ILE A 25 4.08 0.81 -16.77
C ILE A 25 5.61 0.88 -16.78
N ASP A 26 6.23 1.08 -15.62
CA ASP A 26 7.70 1.06 -15.49
C ASP A 26 8.29 -0.24 -16.02
N GLY A 27 7.73 -1.38 -15.60
CA GLY A 27 8.15 -2.69 -16.06
C GLY A 27 8.02 -2.87 -17.58
N PHE A 28 6.95 -2.35 -18.20
CA PHE A 28 6.76 -2.40 -19.64
C PHE A 28 7.84 -1.60 -20.37
N PHE A 29 8.13 -0.37 -19.99
CA PHE A 29 9.14 0.45 -20.63
C PHE A 29 10.56 -0.11 -20.44
N ILE A 30 10.90 -0.53 -19.21
CA ILE A 30 12.21 -1.09 -18.90
C ILE A 30 12.44 -2.41 -19.64
N GLY A 31 11.47 -3.30 -19.66
CA GLY A 31 11.57 -4.57 -20.37
C GLY A 31 11.83 -4.40 -21.85
N ASN A 32 11.28 -3.35 -22.47
CA ASN A 32 11.49 -3.07 -23.90
C ASN A 32 12.84 -2.38 -24.20
N VAL A 33 13.48 -1.72 -23.23
CA VAL A 33 14.71 -0.94 -23.47
C VAL A 33 15.94 -1.61 -22.88
N SER A 34 15.85 -2.14 -21.67
CA SER A 34 16.98 -2.70 -20.93
C SER A 34 16.88 -4.21 -20.69
N GLY A 35 15.82 -4.85 -21.24
CA GLY A 35 15.62 -6.29 -21.18
C GLY A 35 15.56 -6.87 -19.77
N ASP A 36 16.01 -8.13 -19.65
CA ASP A 36 15.92 -8.91 -18.40
C ASP A 36 16.75 -8.32 -17.26
N ASP A 37 17.94 -7.77 -17.57
CA ASP A 37 18.81 -7.15 -16.55
C ASP A 37 18.16 -5.88 -15.94
N GLY A 38 17.47 -5.09 -16.76
CA GLY A 38 16.72 -3.92 -16.32
C GLY A 38 15.52 -4.30 -15.44
N LEU A 39 14.77 -5.33 -15.84
CA LEU A 39 13.64 -5.86 -15.07
C LEU A 39 14.10 -6.44 -13.72
N ALA A 40 15.22 -7.18 -13.72
CA ALA A 40 15.81 -7.68 -12.48
C ALA A 40 16.25 -6.54 -11.56
N ALA A 41 16.85 -5.49 -12.12
CA ALA A 41 17.28 -4.32 -11.36
C ALA A 41 16.13 -3.59 -10.66
N ILE A 42 15.00 -3.34 -11.37
CA ILE A 42 13.85 -2.65 -10.76
C ILE A 42 13.21 -3.51 -9.65
N ASN A 43 13.15 -4.82 -9.84
CA ASN A 43 12.64 -5.73 -8.81
C ASN A 43 13.51 -5.70 -7.53
N ILE A 44 14.83 -5.60 -7.67
CA ILE A 44 15.75 -5.47 -6.53
C ILE A 44 15.57 -4.10 -5.83
N VAL A 45 15.34 -3.02 -6.59
CA VAL A 45 15.15 -1.68 -6.00
C VAL A 45 13.74 -1.49 -5.42
N TRP A 46 12.76 -2.30 -5.82
CA TRP A 46 11.37 -2.17 -5.40
C TRP A 46 11.14 -1.97 -3.89
N PRO A 47 11.81 -2.68 -2.95
CA PRO A 47 11.63 -2.43 -1.52
C PRO A 47 12.04 -1.02 -1.07
N ILE A 48 12.98 -0.37 -1.76
CA ILE A 48 13.35 1.03 -1.49
C ILE A 48 12.20 1.95 -1.91
N VAL A 49 11.63 1.74 -3.09
CA VAL A 49 10.48 2.50 -3.59
C VAL A 49 9.27 2.31 -2.69
N ALA A 50 8.99 1.06 -2.31
CA ALA A 50 7.90 0.72 -1.40
C ALA A 50 8.06 1.37 -0.01
N PHE A 51 9.29 1.44 0.52
CA PHE A 51 9.57 2.13 1.78
C PHE A 51 9.28 3.63 1.67
N ILE A 52 9.74 4.30 0.62
CA ILE A 52 9.54 5.73 0.40
C ILE A 52 8.05 6.08 0.32
N THR A 53 7.30 5.35 -0.52
CA THR A 53 5.87 5.59 -0.70
C THR A 53 5.07 5.27 0.56
N SER A 54 5.42 4.19 1.25
CA SER A 54 4.77 3.80 2.50
C SER A 54 5.04 4.79 3.63
N LEU A 55 6.24 5.38 3.69
CA LEU A 55 6.59 6.41 4.66
C LEU A 55 5.71 7.65 4.48
N GLY A 56 5.56 8.12 3.24
CA GLY A 56 4.68 9.25 2.93
C GLY A 56 3.22 8.97 3.25
N MET A 57 2.70 7.85 2.74
CA MET A 57 1.31 7.44 3.00
C MET A 57 1.07 7.22 4.49
N GLY A 58 2.00 6.56 5.19
CA GLY A 58 1.91 6.31 6.63
C GLY A 58 1.75 7.59 7.41
N ILE A 59 2.68 8.54 7.24
CA ILE A 59 2.66 9.83 7.95
C ILE A 59 1.44 10.68 7.53
N GLY A 60 1.13 10.69 6.24
CA GLY A 60 -0.02 11.43 5.72
C GLY A 60 -1.35 10.93 6.29
N VAL A 61 -1.57 9.62 6.32
CA VAL A 61 -2.78 9.02 6.93
C VAL A 61 -2.78 9.22 8.44
N GLY A 62 -1.67 8.91 9.14
CA GLY A 62 -1.58 9.03 10.60
C GLY A 62 -1.89 10.44 11.09
N GLY A 63 -1.24 11.46 10.51
CA GLY A 63 -1.50 12.85 10.87
C GLY A 63 -2.91 13.31 10.50
N SER A 64 -3.45 12.84 9.37
CA SER A 64 -4.80 13.23 8.94
C SER A 64 -5.93 12.52 9.69
N VAL A 65 -5.70 11.31 10.21
CA VAL A 65 -6.63 10.64 11.13
C VAL A 65 -6.85 11.51 12.37
N LEU A 66 -5.76 11.91 13.03
CA LEU A 66 -5.79 12.77 14.23
C LEU A 66 -6.43 14.13 13.93
N MET A 67 -6.05 14.77 12.82
CA MET A 67 -6.66 16.02 12.35
C MET A 67 -8.18 15.89 12.20
N THR A 68 -8.63 14.80 11.58
CA THR A 68 -10.06 14.63 11.27
C THR A 68 -10.86 14.28 12.52
N ALA A 69 -10.28 13.54 13.47
CA ALA A 69 -10.88 13.27 14.77
C ALA A 69 -11.05 14.57 15.58
N LEU A 70 -10.03 15.43 15.62
CA LEU A 70 -10.13 16.76 16.25
C LEU A 70 -11.23 17.63 15.65
N ARG A 71 -11.44 17.56 14.33
CA ARG A 71 -12.57 18.24 13.67
C ARG A 71 -13.92 17.66 14.09
N GLY A 72 -14.01 16.34 14.22
CA GLY A 72 -15.21 15.68 14.74
C GLY A 72 -15.57 16.14 16.14
N ASP A 73 -14.57 16.33 17.00
CA ASP A 73 -14.69 16.86 18.38
C ASP A 73 -14.94 18.39 18.42
N GLY A 74 -15.04 19.07 17.28
CA GLY A 74 -15.25 20.52 17.21
C GLY A 74 -14.01 21.38 17.47
N ARG A 75 -12.83 20.80 17.63
CA ARG A 75 -11.55 21.46 17.94
C ARG A 75 -10.82 21.87 16.65
N GLU A 76 -11.42 22.77 15.88
CA GLU A 76 -10.94 23.14 14.55
C GLU A 76 -9.54 23.79 14.55
N ASP A 77 -9.19 24.57 15.57
CA ASP A 77 -7.87 25.21 15.64
C ASP A 77 -6.77 24.19 15.97
N ASP A 78 -7.02 23.22 16.85
CA ASP A 78 -6.10 22.11 17.09
C ASP A 78 -5.96 21.20 15.87
N ALA A 79 -7.04 20.99 15.10
CA ALA A 79 -7.00 20.25 13.84
C ALA A 79 -6.12 20.95 12.80
N GLU A 80 -6.16 22.28 12.71
CA GLU A 80 -5.28 23.05 11.82
C GLU A 80 -3.81 23.01 12.30
N ASP A 81 -3.57 23.06 13.62
CA ASP A 81 -2.24 22.85 14.20
C ASP A 81 -1.71 21.43 13.90
N MET A 82 -2.55 20.42 14.03
CA MET A 82 -2.24 19.03 13.67
C MET A 82 -1.90 18.89 12.18
N LYS A 83 -2.69 19.50 11.30
CA LYS A 83 -2.42 19.53 9.85
C LYS A 83 -1.06 20.14 9.54
N LYS A 84 -0.73 21.27 10.14
CA LYS A 84 0.57 21.93 9.97
C LYS A 84 1.71 21.09 10.53
N SER A 85 1.51 20.43 11.66
CA SER A 85 2.49 19.53 12.26
C SER A 85 2.74 18.33 11.38
N ALA A 86 1.68 17.69 10.83
CA ALA A 86 1.79 16.58 9.91
C ALA A 86 2.57 16.95 8.62
N PHE A 87 2.32 18.15 8.09
CA PHE A 87 3.10 18.67 6.96
C PHE A 87 4.61 18.73 7.27
N TRP A 88 5.00 19.27 8.42
CA TRP A 88 6.40 19.36 8.78
C TRP A 88 7.02 17.99 9.10
N VAL A 89 6.27 17.08 9.73
CA VAL A 89 6.72 15.69 9.94
C VAL A 89 6.98 15.01 8.58
N LEU A 90 6.11 15.19 7.59
CA LEU A 90 6.32 14.69 6.22
C LEU A 90 7.60 15.26 5.60
N VAL A 91 7.80 16.58 5.67
CA VAL A 91 8.99 17.24 5.10
C VAL A 91 10.27 16.74 5.75
N LEU A 92 10.33 16.73 7.08
CA LEU A 92 11.52 16.31 7.83
C LEU A 92 11.82 14.83 7.62
N SER A 93 10.80 13.97 7.66
CA SER A 93 10.97 12.54 7.41
C SER A 93 11.38 12.26 5.96
N GLY A 94 10.85 13.02 4.99
CA GLY A 94 11.23 12.91 3.59
C GLY A 94 12.69 13.31 3.36
N ILE A 95 13.15 14.41 3.95
CA ILE A 95 14.56 14.86 3.88
C ILE A 95 15.48 13.82 4.53
N ALA A 96 15.10 13.32 5.72
CA ALA A 96 15.88 12.29 6.41
C ALA A 96 15.94 11.00 5.58
N ALA A 97 14.83 10.55 5.00
CA ALA A 97 14.79 9.40 4.11
C ALA A 97 15.67 9.59 2.87
N SER A 98 15.61 10.76 2.22
CA SER A 98 16.50 11.07 1.09
C SER A 98 17.97 10.98 1.49
N ALA A 99 18.37 11.61 2.58
CA ALA A 99 19.76 11.61 3.05
C ALA A 99 20.25 10.19 3.38
N VAL A 100 19.48 9.43 4.14
CA VAL A 100 19.84 8.06 4.56
C VAL A 100 19.87 7.12 3.36
N LEU A 101 18.84 7.12 2.53
CA LEU A 101 18.79 6.24 1.36
C LEU A 101 19.86 6.58 0.34
N PHE A 102 20.10 7.87 0.07
CA PHE A 102 21.16 8.29 -0.86
C PHE A 102 22.56 7.92 -0.35
N ALA A 103 22.79 7.93 0.95
CA ALA A 103 24.06 7.46 1.53
C ALA A 103 24.21 5.92 1.49
N LEU A 104 23.08 5.18 1.62
CA LEU A 104 23.10 3.74 1.84
C LEU A 104 22.59 2.89 0.67
N TYR A 105 22.08 3.47 -0.45
CA TYR A 105 21.52 2.65 -1.54
C TYR A 105 22.50 1.62 -2.10
N ARG A 106 23.78 1.96 -2.25
CA ARG A 106 24.81 1.04 -2.77
C ARG A 106 25.02 -0.19 -1.88
N PRO A 107 25.27 -0.05 -0.56
CA PRO A 107 25.37 -1.22 0.30
C PRO A 107 24.05 -2.00 0.40
N ILE A 108 22.90 -1.33 0.42
CA ILE A 108 21.59 -1.99 0.42
C ILE A 108 21.44 -2.88 -0.82
N LEU A 109 21.73 -2.38 -2.01
CA LEU A 109 21.62 -3.14 -3.26
C LEU A 109 22.58 -4.35 -3.29
N LYS A 110 23.78 -4.24 -2.73
CA LYS A 110 24.70 -5.37 -2.60
C LYS A 110 24.16 -6.45 -1.66
N ILE A 111 23.61 -6.05 -0.52
CA ILE A 111 22.97 -6.98 0.45
C ILE A 111 21.78 -7.68 -0.20
N MET A 112 21.04 -6.98 -1.06
CA MET A 112 19.90 -7.52 -1.80
C MET A 112 20.32 -8.42 -2.97
N GLY A 113 21.63 -8.62 -3.19
CA GLY A 113 22.14 -9.57 -4.17
C GLY A 113 22.33 -9.00 -5.59
N ALA A 114 22.29 -7.69 -5.78
CA ALA A 114 22.60 -7.07 -7.06
C ALA A 114 24.05 -7.27 -7.47
N GLN A 115 24.31 -7.79 -8.67
CA GLN A 115 25.66 -8.06 -9.23
C GLN A 115 25.72 -7.72 -10.72
N GLY A 116 26.94 -7.53 -11.23
CA GLY A 116 27.19 -7.32 -12.66
C GLY A 116 26.38 -6.17 -13.28
N PRO A 117 25.80 -6.37 -14.49
CA PRO A 117 24.98 -5.36 -15.17
C PRO A 117 23.74 -4.95 -14.35
N VAL A 118 23.10 -5.90 -13.67
CA VAL A 118 21.93 -5.65 -12.80
C VAL A 118 22.28 -4.66 -11.68
N TYR A 119 23.48 -4.76 -11.07
CA TYR A 119 23.91 -3.83 -10.05
C TYR A 119 24.07 -2.40 -10.60
N ARG A 120 24.63 -2.26 -11.83
CA ARG A 120 24.75 -0.96 -12.47
C ARG A 120 23.39 -0.32 -12.68
N TYR A 121 22.46 -1.03 -13.33
CA TYR A 121 21.09 -0.56 -13.56
C TYR A 121 20.36 -0.23 -12.24
N ALA A 122 20.51 -1.08 -11.23
CA ALA A 122 19.91 -0.85 -9.92
C ALA A 122 20.49 0.42 -9.26
N CYS A 123 21.79 0.69 -9.38
CA CYS A 123 22.42 1.92 -8.89
C CYS A 123 21.89 3.15 -9.61
N ASP A 124 21.78 3.12 -10.94
CA ASP A 124 21.31 4.23 -11.77
C ASP A 124 19.87 4.63 -11.38
N TYR A 125 19.00 3.64 -11.19
CA TYR A 125 17.63 3.86 -10.75
C TYR A 125 17.56 4.34 -9.27
N ALA A 126 18.21 3.60 -8.36
CA ALA A 126 18.13 3.87 -6.93
C ALA A 126 18.75 5.20 -6.53
N ALA A 127 19.79 5.68 -7.24
CA ALA A 127 20.39 6.99 -6.97
C ALA A 127 19.37 8.12 -7.14
N VAL A 128 18.62 8.14 -8.24
CA VAL A 128 17.62 9.17 -8.52
C VAL A 128 16.44 9.05 -7.54
N ILE A 129 15.91 7.82 -7.34
CA ILE A 129 14.79 7.58 -6.43
C ILE A 129 15.16 8.00 -4.99
N SER A 130 16.36 7.67 -4.52
CA SER A 130 16.81 8.04 -3.18
C SER A 130 17.04 9.55 -3.03
N ALA A 131 17.65 10.20 -4.02
CA ALA A 131 17.86 11.64 -4.01
C ALA A 131 16.54 12.42 -3.98
N THR A 132 15.51 11.90 -4.64
CA THR A 132 14.19 12.53 -4.76
C THR A 132 13.15 11.99 -3.78
N ALA A 133 13.56 11.16 -2.81
CA ALA A 133 12.65 10.53 -1.85
C ALA A 133 11.83 11.55 -1.05
N ALA A 134 12.39 12.72 -0.72
CA ALA A 134 11.64 13.79 -0.05
C ALA A 134 10.41 14.24 -0.86
N ILE A 135 10.54 14.40 -2.18
CA ILE A 135 9.46 14.79 -3.07
C ILE A 135 8.35 13.72 -3.05
N GLN A 136 8.76 12.45 -3.11
CA GLN A 136 7.83 11.32 -3.14
C GLN A 136 7.12 11.14 -1.79
N VAL A 137 7.84 11.23 -0.66
CA VAL A 137 7.27 11.14 0.69
C VAL A 137 6.25 12.26 0.92
N VAL A 138 6.62 13.51 0.62
CA VAL A 138 5.73 14.64 0.86
C VAL A 138 4.55 14.60 -0.12
N GLY A 139 4.78 14.31 -1.40
CA GLY A 139 3.73 14.23 -2.42
C GLY A 139 2.68 13.16 -2.09
N SER A 140 3.10 11.92 -1.82
CA SER A 140 2.20 10.83 -1.45
C SER A 140 1.48 11.10 -0.13
N GLY A 141 2.18 11.63 0.88
CA GLY A 141 1.58 11.97 2.16
C GLY A 141 0.54 13.09 2.05
N LEU A 142 0.78 14.12 1.27
CA LEU A 142 -0.17 15.21 1.08
C LEU A 142 -1.45 14.75 0.34
N THR A 143 -1.38 13.76 -0.54
CA THR A 143 -2.60 13.20 -1.15
C THR A 143 -3.51 12.57 -0.09
N ALA A 144 -2.93 11.89 0.92
CA ALA A 144 -3.68 11.34 2.04
C ALA A 144 -4.27 12.46 2.93
N VAL A 145 -3.51 13.53 3.20
CA VAL A 145 -4.00 14.69 3.94
C VAL A 145 -5.16 15.36 3.20
N LEU A 146 -5.08 15.55 1.88
CA LEU A 146 -6.17 16.13 1.09
C LEU A 146 -7.44 15.26 1.13
N ARG A 147 -7.30 13.94 1.11
CA ARG A 147 -8.46 13.03 1.25
C ARG A 147 -9.21 13.29 2.56
N ASN A 148 -8.48 13.48 3.64
CA ASN A 148 -9.02 13.77 4.97
C ASN A 148 -9.44 15.25 5.14
N ASP A 149 -8.91 16.16 4.31
CA ASP A 149 -9.32 17.57 4.27
C ASP A 149 -10.56 17.81 3.38
N ASN A 150 -11.36 16.76 3.17
CA ASN A 150 -12.59 16.77 2.35
C ASN A 150 -12.36 17.10 0.85
N LYS A 151 -11.13 16.89 0.36
CA LYS A 151 -10.69 17.14 -1.01
C LYS A 151 -10.37 15.86 -1.77
N MET A 152 -11.16 14.83 -1.54
CA MET A 152 -10.99 13.49 -2.13
C MET A 152 -10.92 13.53 -3.66
N TYR A 153 -11.79 14.30 -4.28
CA TYR A 153 -11.82 14.45 -5.75
C TYR A 153 -10.54 15.10 -6.29
N HIS A 154 -9.99 16.11 -5.59
CA HIS A 154 -8.72 16.73 -6.00
C HIS A 154 -7.57 15.72 -5.91
N SER A 155 -7.51 14.95 -4.83
CA SER A 155 -6.50 13.89 -4.68
C SER A 155 -6.56 12.89 -5.85
N MET A 156 -7.77 12.45 -6.25
CA MET A 156 -7.95 11.57 -7.40
C MET A 156 -7.47 12.20 -8.71
N VAL A 157 -7.88 13.44 -8.99
CA VAL A 157 -7.49 14.14 -10.21
C VAL A 157 -5.97 14.32 -10.27
N TYR A 158 -5.32 14.62 -9.16
CA TYR A 158 -3.86 14.78 -9.11
C TYR A 158 -3.13 13.46 -9.34
N THR A 159 -3.67 12.35 -8.86
CA THR A 159 -3.15 11.02 -9.17
C THR A 159 -3.26 10.71 -10.67
N ILE A 160 -4.39 11.04 -11.30
CA ILE A 160 -4.60 10.86 -12.75
C ILE A 160 -3.59 11.72 -13.55
N LEU A 161 -3.46 12.99 -13.19
CA LEU A 161 -2.53 13.91 -13.87
C LEU A 161 -1.08 13.45 -13.71
N SER A 162 -0.71 13.02 -12.50
CA SER A 162 0.62 12.50 -12.22
C SER A 162 0.93 11.27 -13.07
N LEU A 163 0.00 10.32 -13.17
CA LEU A 163 0.16 9.14 -14.02
C LEU A 163 0.29 9.52 -15.51
N ALA A 164 -0.52 10.46 -15.99
CA ALA A 164 -0.43 10.93 -17.37
C ALA A 164 0.93 11.56 -17.67
N VAL A 165 1.42 12.43 -16.76
CA VAL A 165 2.77 13.03 -16.87
C VAL A 165 3.85 11.95 -16.84
N HIS A 166 3.72 10.96 -15.96
CA HIS A 166 4.65 9.85 -15.84
C HIS A 166 4.80 9.10 -17.16
N ILE A 167 3.68 8.68 -17.78
CA ILE A 167 3.68 7.98 -19.07
C ILE A 167 4.35 8.82 -20.17
N VAL A 168 4.02 10.10 -20.24
CA VAL A 168 4.62 10.99 -21.25
C VAL A 168 6.13 11.11 -21.06
N LEU A 169 6.58 11.26 -19.81
CA LEU A 169 8.00 11.33 -19.50
C LEU A 169 8.73 10.02 -19.78
N ASP A 170 8.11 8.87 -19.51
CA ASP A 170 8.69 7.57 -19.84
C ASP A 170 8.92 7.43 -21.35
N ILE A 171 7.93 7.79 -22.17
CA ILE A 171 8.08 7.79 -23.65
C ILE A 171 9.25 8.66 -24.08
N MET A 172 9.46 9.81 -23.44
CA MET A 172 10.51 10.77 -23.81
C MET A 172 11.89 10.40 -23.30
N LEU A 173 11.99 9.87 -22.08
CA LEU A 173 13.26 9.72 -21.36
C LEU A 173 13.83 8.31 -21.40
N VAL A 174 12.98 7.26 -21.38
CA VAL A 174 13.45 5.88 -21.19
C VAL A 174 14.37 5.43 -22.33
N LYS A 175 14.06 5.76 -23.58
CA LYS A 175 14.93 5.42 -24.72
C LYS A 175 16.31 6.04 -24.69
N LYS A 176 16.49 7.17 -23.98
CA LYS A 176 17.75 7.92 -23.92
C LYS A 176 18.54 7.67 -22.64
N LEU A 177 17.83 7.45 -21.54
CA LEU A 177 18.39 7.41 -20.19
C LEU A 177 18.15 6.07 -19.49
N GLU A 178 17.53 5.10 -20.17
CA GLU A 178 17.24 3.78 -19.62
C GLU A 178 16.56 3.86 -18.23
N LEU A 179 17.04 3.14 -17.23
CA LEU A 179 16.49 3.13 -15.88
C LEU A 179 16.54 4.50 -15.17
N THR A 180 17.56 5.31 -15.46
CA THR A 180 17.63 6.69 -14.97
C THR A 180 16.43 7.50 -15.50
N GLY A 181 16.02 7.26 -16.75
CA GLY A 181 14.86 7.90 -17.36
C GLY A 181 13.57 7.59 -16.62
N VAL A 182 13.31 6.31 -16.29
CA VAL A 182 12.14 5.88 -15.52
C VAL A 182 12.14 6.50 -14.12
N ALA A 183 13.31 6.50 -13.44
CA ALA A 183 13.42 7.11 -12.12
C ALA A 183 13.14 8.62 -12.14
N LEU A 184 13.60 9.34 -13.19
CA LEU A 184 13.29 10.75 -13.39
C LEU A 184 11.82 10.98 -13.70
N SER A 185 11.19 10.13 -14.52
CA SER A 185 9.76 10.20 -14.81
C SER A 185 8.94 10.06 -13.53
N THR A 186 9.29 9.10 -12.67
CA THR A 186 8.67 8.92 -11.36
C THR A 186 8.86 10.16 -10.48
N ALA A 187 10.07 10.68 -10.37
CA ALA A 187 10.38 11.84 -9.54
C ALA A 187 9.64 13.10 -10.00
N LEU A 188 9.64 13.38 -11.32
CA LEU A 188 8.98 14.56 -11.89
C LEU A 188 7.45 14.46 -11.81
N SER A 189 6.86 13.30 -12.04
CA SER A 189 5.43 13.10 -11.88
C SER A 189 4.98 13.27 -10.42
N GLN A 190 5.78 12.80 -9.46
CA GLN A 190 5.52 13.03 -8.04
C GLN A 190 5.73 14.50 -7.64
N LEU A 191 6.66 15.21 -8.27
CA LEU A 191 6.82 16.65 -8.09
C LEU A 191 5.58 17.40 -8.56
N VAL A 192 4.97 17.02 -9.68
CA VAL A 192 3.69 17.59 -10.13
C VAL A 192 2.60 17.37 -9.07
N THR A 193 2.49 16.15 -8.54
CA THR A 193 1.55 15.85 -7.45
C THR A 193 1.81 16.73 -6.24
N LEU A 194 3.06 16.85 -5.79
CA LEU A 194 3.47 17.68 -4.66
C LEU A 194 3.04 19.14 -4.87
N VAL A 195 3.37 19.71 -6.01
CA VAL A 195 3.05 21.12 -6.34
C VAL A 195 1.53 21.34 -6.33
N LEU A 196 0.76 20.47 -6.97
CA LEU A 196 -0.71 20.58 -7.00
C LEU A 196 -1.32 20.42 -5.59
N CYS A 197 -0.77 19.51 -4.77
CA CYS A 197 -1.19 19.37 -3.39
C CYS A 197 -0.90 20.62 -2.57
N LEU A 198 0.27 21.24 -2.71
CA LEU A 198 0.63 22.48 -2.01
C LEU A 198 -0.29 23.65 -2.37
N PHE A 199 -0.64 23.82 -3.64
CA PHE A 199 -1.61 24.85 -4.05
C PHE A 199 -3.01 24.64 -3.48
N THR A 200 -3.38 23.38 -3.24
CA THR A 200 -4.72 23.03 -2.74
C THR A 200 -4.76 22.97 -1.22
N LEU A 201 -3.64 22.65 -0.59
CA LEU A 201 -3.54 22.55 0.88
C LEU A 201 -3.61 23.94 1.50
N LYS A 202 -4.78 24.28 2.03
CA LYS A 202 -4.96 25.53 2.78
C LYS A 202 -4.70 25.25 4.26
N ILE A 203 -3.62 25.80 4.79
CA ILE A 203 -3.32 25.81 6.22
C ILE A 203 -3.60 27.22 6.74
N LYS A 204 -4.35 27.36 7.83
CA LYS A 204 -4.62 28.68 8.44
C LYS A 204 -3.29 29.35 8.83
N LYS A 205 -3.15 30.65 8.61
CA LYS A 205 -1.95 31.42 8.99
C LYS A 205 -1.69 31.38 10.49
N SER A 206 -2.76 31.33 11.30
CA SER A 206 -2.70 31.23 12.76
C SER A 206 -2.25 29.85 13.29
N ALA A 207 -2.34 28.79 12.46
CA ALA A 207 -1.95 27.45 12.86
C ALA A 207 -0.47 27.38 13.24
N LYS A 208 -0.14 26.59 14.26
CA LYS A 208 1.22 26.39 14.78
C LYS A 208 1.64 24.93 14.60
N ALA A 209 2.87 24.71 14.12
CA ALA A 209 3.46 23.39 14.19
C ALA A 209 3.86 23.11 15.65
N LYS A 210 3.24 22.08 16.27
CA LYS A 210 3.53 21.68 17.64
C LYS A 210 4.40 20.43 17.63
N MET A 211 5.60 20.51 18.23
CA MET A 211 6.51 19.36 18.33
C MET A 211 5.89 18.20 19.13
N ALA A 212 5.03 18.52 20.10
CA ALA A 212 4.29 17.51 20.87
C ALA A 212 3.47 16.56 19.99
N TYR A 213 2.93 17.04 18.86
CA TYR A 213 2.15 16.23 17.94
C TYR A 213 3.00 15.27 17.09
N ALA A 214 4.31 15.49 16.97
CA ALA A 214 5.17 14.64 16.15
C ALA A 214 5.17 13.18 16.63
N GLY A 215 5.25 12.95 17.94
CA GLY A 215 5.19 11.62 18.53
C GLY A 215 3.85 10.93 18.30
N GLU A 216 2.75 11.65 18.42
CA GLU A 216 1.40 11.14 18.17
C GLU A 216 1.20 10.79 16.69
N ILE A 217 1.66 11.68 15.79
CA ILE A 217 1.61 11.45 14.34
C ILE A 217 2.40 10.20 13.98
N LEU A 218 3.63 10.04 14.47
CA LEU A 218 4.46 8.87 14.17
C LEU A 218 3.86 7.58 14.72
N ARG A 219 3.26 7.61 15.92
CA ARG A 219 2.52 6.47 16.47
C ARG A 219 1.32 6.10 15.61
N ALA A 220 0.52 7.09 15.21
CA ALA A 220 -0.63 6.89 14.33
C ALA A 220 -0.24 6.44 12.92
N SER A 221 0.98 6.75 12.48
CA SER A 221 1.51 6.40 11.15
C SER A 221 1.96 4.96 11.01
N SER A 222 2.26 4.27 12.12
CA SER A 222 2.88 2.94 12.10
C SER A 222 2.04 1.89 11.35
N ALA A 223 0.75 1.80 11.65
CA ALA A 223 -0.13 0.85 10.97
C ALA A 223 -0.38 1.22 9.49
N PRO A 224 -0.73 2.47 9.12
CA PRO A 224 -0.84 2.87 7.72
C PRO A 224 0.45 2.69 6.91
N PHE A 225 1.63 2.93 7.52
CA PHE A 225 2.91 2.59 6.91
C PHE A 225 2.99 1.09 6.62
N GLY A 226 2.70 0.26 7.62
CA GLY A 226 2.74 -1.20 7.50
C GLY A 226 1.80 -1.72 6.43
N VAL A 227 0.56 -1.25 6.38
CA VAL A 227 -0.44 -1.66 5.37
C VAL A 227 0.08 -1.46 3.93
N ASN A 228 0.90 -0.44 3.68
CA ASN A 228 1.48 -0.18 2.37
C ASN A 228 2.83 -0.91 2.16
N PHE A 229 3.64 -1.11 3.20
CA PHE A 229 4.97 -1.72 3.10
C PHE A 229 4.98 -3.24 3.19
N VAL A 230 4.11 -3.80 4.02
CA VAL A 230 3.98 -5.25 4.29
C VAL A 230 3.83 -6.12 3.03
N PRO A 231 3.06 -5.72 2.00
CA PRO A 231 2.98 -6.50 0.77
C PRO A 231 4.34 -6.78 0.13
N SER A 232 5.30 -5.86 0.26
CA SER A 232 6.67 -6.07 -0.25
C SER A 232 7.42 -7.14 0.52
N LEU A 233 7.22 -7.23 1.85
CA LEU A 233 7.82 -8.27 2.68
C LEU A 233 7.21 -9.64 2.38
N VAL A 234 5.89 -9.70 2.25
CA VAL A 234 5.18 -10.94 1.89
C VAL A 234 5.61 -11.43 0.51
N LEU A 235 5.78 -10.53 -0.46
CA LEU A 235 6.30 -10.86 -1.79
C LEU A 235 7.66 -11.54 -1.71
N LEU A 236 8.60 -10.97 -0.96
CA LEU A 236 9.97 -11.52 -0.82
C LEU A 236 9.97 -12.89 -0.14
N THR A 237 9.27 -13.03 0.97
CA THR A 237 9.22 -14.29 1.73
C THR A 237 8.51 -15.40 0.95
N THR A 238 7.45 -15.05 0.22
CA THR A 238 6.72 -16.01 -0.63
C THR A 238 7.53 -16.43 -1.84
N ASN A 239 8.23 -15.51 -2.51
CA ASN A 239 9.15 -15.85 -3.61
C ASN A 239 10.25 -16.81 -3.16
N TYR A 240 10.84 -16.57 -1.99
CA TYR A 240 11.86 -17.47 -1.41
C TYR A 240 11.29 -18.85 -1.16
N ALA A 241 10.12 -18.94 -0.53
CA ALA A 241 9.45 -20.22 -0.26
C ALA A 241 9.05 -20.95 -1.56
N ALA A 242 8.52 -20.23 -2.55
CA ALA A 242 8.18 -20.78 -3.86
C ALA A 242 9.40 -21.34 -4.60
N LEU A 243 10.52 -20.59 -4.60
CA LEU A 243 11.78 -21.05 -5.18
C LEU A 243 12.27 -22.36 -4.54
N LYS A 244 12.21 -22.44 -3.23
CA LYS A 244 12.67 -23.61 -2.46
C LYS A 244 11.78 -24.84 -2.65
N SER A 245 10.47 -24.67 -2.84
CA SER A 245 9.50 -25.77 -2.89
C SER A 245 9.12 -26.22 -4.30
N GLY A 246 9.19 -25.35 -5.30
CA GLY A 246 8.78 -25.65 -6.68
C GLY A 246 9.70 -25.06 -7.75
N GLY A 247 10.89 -24.57 -7.36
CA GLY A 247 11.88 -24.02 -8.27
C GLY A 247 11.41 -22.79 -9.04
N THR A 248 12.04 -22.55 -10.17
CA THR A 248 11.73 -21.38 -11.02
C THR A 248 10.29 -21.38 -11.54
N ALA A 249 9.69 -22.55 -11.76
CA ALA A 249 8.29 -22.66 -12.20
C ALA A 249 7.31 -22.10 -11.15
N ALA A 250 7.52 -22.38 -9.87
CA ALA A 250 6.69 -21.83 -8.79
C ALA A 250 6.86 -20.32 -8.62
N VAL A 251 8.08 -19.80 -8.79
CA VAL A 251 8.34 -18.36 -8.79
C VAL A 251 7.64 -17.67 -9.95
N SER A 252 7.71 -18.24 -11.15
CA SER A 252 7.01 -17.72 -12.34
C SER A 252 5.50 -17.75 -12.15
N ALA A 253 4.95 -18.84 -11.59
CA ALA A 253 3.54 -18.94 -11.26
C ALA A 253 3.11 -17.84 -10.29
N TYR A 254 3.87 -17.63 -9.20
CA TYR A 254 3.57 -16.60 -8.22
C TYR A 254 3.68 -15.19 -8.80
N ALA A 255 4.69 -14.92 -9.61
CA ALA A 255 4.85 -13.61 -10.25
C ALA A 255 3.61 -13.23 -11.07
N VAL A 256 3.09 -14.17 -11.91
CA VAL A 256 1.89 -13.90 -12.70
C VAL A 256 0.63 -13.80 -11.84
N MET A 257 0.49 -14.66 -10.83
CA MET A 257 -0.62 -14.57 -9.86
C MET A 257 -0.64 -13.20 -9.15
N SER A 258 0.54 -12.68 -8.81
CA SER A 258 0.68 -11.43 -8.08
C SER A 258 0.05 -10.24 -8.80
N TYR A 259 0.08 -10.19 -10.13
CA TYR A 259 -0.57 -9.10 -10.89
C TYR A 259 -2.08 -9.02 -10.63
N ALA A 260 -2.77 -10.16 -10.63
CA ALA A 260 -4.20 -10.20 -10.30
C ALA A 260 -4.45 -9.89 -8.82
N VAL A 261 -3.69 -10.53 -7.94
CA VAL A 261 -3.83 -10.41 -6.48
C VAL A 261 -3.60 -8.98 -6.01
N TYR A 262 -2.57 -8.29 -6.50
CA TYR A 262 -2.31 -6.90 -6.12
C TYR A 262 -3.36 -5.94 -6.65
N THR A 263 -3.90 -6.18 -7.85
CA THR A 263 -5.02 -5.37 -8.37
C THR A 263 -6.22 -5.42 -7.42
N TYR A 264 -6.57 -6.61 -6.94
CA TYR A 264 -7.66 -6.78 -5.96
C TYR A 264 -7.32 -6.11 -4.62
N ASP A 265 -6.06 -6.23 -4.20
CA ASP A 265 -5.57 -5.61 -2.96
C ASP A 265 -5.67 -4.08 -2.99
N TYR A 266 -5.35 -3.45 -4.10
CA TYR A 266 -5.53 -2.00 -4.30
C TYR A 266 -7.00 -1.58 -4.28
N ILE A 267 -7.92 -2.39 -4.80
CA ILE A 267 -9.36 -2.11 -4.73
C ILE A 267 -9.85 -2.16 -3.29
N TYR A 268 -9.46 -3.19 -2.52
CA TYR A 268 -9.79 -3.27 -1.09
C TYR A 268 -9.21 -2.08 -0.31
N GLN A 269 -7.95 -1.74 -0.57
CA GLN A 269 -7.31 -0.59 0.05
C GLN A 269 -8.04 0.71 -0.30
N GLY A 270 -8.46 0.88 -1.53
CA GLY A 270 -9.22 2.04 -1.97
C GLY A 270 -10.56 2.21 -1.24
N VAL A 271 -11.28 1.10 -0.99
CA VAL A 271 -12.51 1.13 -0.17
C VAL A 271 -12.19 1.54 1.27
N CYS A 272 -11.16 0.94 1.87
CA CYS A 272 -10.73 1.24 3.25
C CYS A 272 -10.28 2.70 3.40
N ASP A 273 -9.47 3.19 2.48
CA ASP A 273 -9.01 4.59 2.47
C ASP A 273 -10.15 5.58 2.22
N GLY A 274 -11.18 5.17 1.47
CA GLY A 274 -12.35 6.00 1.22
C GLY A 274 -13.24 6.17 2.45
N ILE A 275 -13.40 5.15 3.26
CA ILE A 275 -14.22 5.25 4.48
C ILE A 275 -13.47 5.86 5.67
N GLN A 276 -12.13 5.81 5.67
CA GLN A 276 -11.28 6.21 6.78
C GLN A 276 -11.54 7.65 7.26
N PRO A 277 -11.65 8.68 6.38
CA PRO A 277 -11.93 10.04 6.84
C PRO A 277 -13.27 10.18 7.56
N VAL A 278 -14.28 9.42 7.09
CA VAL A 278 -15.60 9.44 7.72
C VAL A 278 -15.57 8.77 9.09
N LEU A 279 -14.86 7.64 9.21
CA LEU A 279 -14.69 6.93 10.49
C LEU A 279 -13.94 7.80 11.50
N SER A 280 -12.85 8.46 11.09
CA SER A 280 -12.08 9.35 11.98
C SER A 280 -12.91 10.54 12.46
N TYR A 281 -13.68 11.16 11.55
CA TYR A 281 -14.60 12.25 11.94
C TYR A 281 -15.65 11.78 12.95
N CYS A 282 -16.31 10.65 12.67
CA CYS A 282 -17.32 10.09 13.56
C CYS A 282 -16.72 9.64 14.90
N THR A 283 -15.43 9.32 14.96
CA THR A 283 -14.73 8.97 16.20
C THR A 283 -14.59 10.20 17.09
N GLY A 284 -14.15 11.34 16.54
CA GLY A 284 -14.08 12.58 17.28
C GLY A 284 -15.46 13.14 17.68
N ALA A 285 -16.46 12.95 16.81
CA ALA A 285 -17.84 13.38 17.06
C ALA A 285 -18.65 12.42 17.98
N ASP A 286 -18.06 11.32 18.43
CA ASP A 286 -18.70 10.24 19.18
C ASP A 286 -20.00 9.69 18.54
N ASP A 287 -20.06 9.69 17.18
CA ASP A 287 -21.22 9.24 16.41
C ASP A 287 -21.12 7.75 16.11
N GLU A 288 -21.45 6.91 17.10
CA GLU A 288 -21.40 5.45 16.98
C GLU A 288 -22.40 4.90 15.96
N GLU A 289 -23.55 5.55 15.79
CA GLU A 289 -24.56 5.11 14.82
C GLU A 289 -24.02 5.26 13.40
N GLN A 290 -23.40 6.38 13.09
CA GLN A 290 -22.82 6.62 11.77
C GLN A 290 -21.60 5.71 11.54
N LYS A 291 -20.75 5.46 12.55
CA LYS A 291 -19.64 4.48 12.45
C LYS A 291 -20.16 3.09 12.06
N ARG A 292 -21.22 2.62 12.72
CA ARG A 292 -21.86 1.33 12.36
C ARG A 292 -22.38 1.30 10.93
N ARG A 293 -23.04 2.36 10.48
CA ARG A 293 -23.55 2.46 9.10
C ARG A 293 -22.42 2.41 8.08
N VAL A 294 -21.35 3.17 8.32
CA VAL A 294 -20.15 3.18 7.44
C VAL A 294 -19.53 1.79 7.38
N MET A 295 -19.33 1.14 8.52
CA MET A 295 -18.76 -0.21 8.60
C MET A 295 -19.64 -1.26 7.90
N LYS A 296 -20.95 -1.20 8.10
CA LYS A 296 -21.89 -2.11 7.41
C LYS A 296 -21.76 -1.97 5.89
N THR A 297 -21.82 -0.74 5.38
CA THR A 297 -21.68 -0.48 3.94
C THR A 297 -20.31 -0.93 3.42
N ALA A 298 -19.22 -0.72 4.17
CA ALA A 298 -17.90 -1.19 3.78
C ALA A 298 -17.82 -2.72 3.70
N VAL A 299 -18.38 -3.43 4.67
CA VAL A 299 -18.46 -4.90 4.66
C VAL A 299 -19.24 -5.39 3.44
N GLU A 300 -20.40 -4.78 3.14
CA GLU A 300 -21.22 -5.14 1.98
C GLU A 300 -20.46 -4.95 0.65
N ILE A 301 -19.77 -3.82 0.49
CA ILE A 301 -18.98 -3.52 -0.71
C ILE A 301 -17.80 -4.50 -0.84
N LEU A 302 -17.06 -4.72 0.24
CA LEU A 302 -15.90 -5.62 0.24
C LEU A 302 -16.30 -7.09 0.02
N ALA A 303 -17.43 -7.51 0.57
CA ALA A 303 -17.99 -8.85 0.33
C ALA A 303 -18.40 -9.01 -1.14
N ALA A 304 -19.05 -8.01 -1.73
CA ALA A 304 -19.43 -8.02 -3.14
C ALA A 304 -18.19 -8.08 -4.06
N PHE A 305 -17.15 -7.27 -3.79
CA PHE A 305 -15.90 -7.36 -4.53
C PHE A 305 -15.21 -8.72 -4.35
N SER A 306 -15.16 -9.25 -3.12
CA SER A 306 -14.55 -10.57 -2.86
C SER A 306 -15.26 -11.67 -3.64
N LEU A 307 -16.59 -11.68 -3.66
CA LEU A 307 -17.35 -12.62 -4.47
C LEU A 307 -17.07 -12.46 -5.97
N CYS A 308 -17.06 -11.23 -6.46
CA CYS A 308 -16.74 -10.93 -7.85
C CYS A 308 -15.35 -11.45 -8.23
N PHE A 309 -14.34 -11.21 -7.37
CA PHE A 309 -12.96 -11.67 -7.62
C PHE A 309 -12.82 -13.18 -7.57
N ILE A 310 -13.52 -13.87 -6.66
CA ILE A 310 -13.59 -15.33 -6.65
C ILE A 310 -14.13 -15.86 -7.98
N LEU A 311 -15.23 -15.28 -8.47
CA LEU A 311 -15.85 -15.69 -9.74
C LEU A 311 -14.95 -15.42 -10.96
N ILE A 312 -14.22 -14.29 -10.97
CA ILE A 312 -13.33 -13.91 -12.06
C ILE A 312 -12.02 -14.72 -12.01
N THR A 313 -11.62 -15.25 -10.86
CA THR A 313 -10.36 -16.00 -10.71
C THR A 313 -10.28 -17.20 -11.65
N LYS A 314 -11.37 -17.94 -11.85
CA LYS A 314 -11.39 -19.11 -12.75
C LYS A 314 -11.11 -18.76 -14.24
N PRO A 315 -11.79 -17.76 -14.85
CA PRO A 315 -11.43 -17.32 -16.19
C PRO A 315 -10.01 -16.74 -16.26
N LEU A 316 -9.56 -15.97 -15.25
CA LEU A 316 -8.19 -15.43 -15.21
C LEU A 316 -7.14 -16.56 -15.17
N ALA A 317 -7.35 -17.61 -14.40
CA ALA A 317 -6.46 -18.75 -14.33
C ALA A 317 -6.26 -19.45 -15.68
N ASN A 318 -7.19 -19.30 -16.63
CA ASN A 318 -7.07 -19.83 -17.99
C ASN A 318 -6.43 -18.83 -18.98
N CYS A 319 -6.66 -17.53 -18.79
CA CYS A 319 -6.15 -16.49 -19.70
C CYS A 319 -4.72 -16.06 -19.38
N LEU A 320 -4.37 -15.94 -18.10
CA LEU A 320 -3.05 -15.42 -17.66
C LEU A 320 -1.87 -16.24 -18.19
N PRO A 321 -1.88 -17.60 -18.16
CA PRO A 321 -0.76 -18.39 -18.67
C PRO A 321 -0.46 -18.12 -20.14
N GLN A 322 -1.49 -17.96 -20.93
CA GLN A 322 -1.36 -17.69 -22.38
C GLN A 322 -0.83 -16.28 -22.63
N LEU A 323 -1.30 -15.30 -21.85
CA LEU A 323 -0.86 -13.91 -21.95
C LEU A 323 0.63 -13.75 -21.59
N PHE A 324 1.07 -14.42 -20.53
CA PHE A 324 2.45 -14.34 -20.03
C PHE A 324 3.38 -15.44 -20.59
N LYS A 325 2.86 -16.34 -21.42
CA LYS A 325 3.62 -17.46 -22.06
C LYS A 325 4.45 -18.26 -21.06
N VAL A 326 3.86 -18.57 -19.90
CA VAL A 326 4.53 -19.36 -18.87
C VAL A 326 4.68 -20.85 -19.30
N SER A 327 5.62 -21.55 -18.67
CA SER A 327 5.79 -23.00 -18.91
C SER A 327 4.58 -23.82 -18.42
N ASP A 328 4.35 -25.00 -18.98
CA ASP A 328 3.26 -25.90 -18.58
C ASP A 328 3.30 -26.23 -17.09
N ALA A 329 4.49 -26.37 -16.51
CA ALA A 329 4.68 -26.57 -15.08
C ALA A 329 4.21 -25.37 -14.26
N ALA A 330 4.56 -24.15 -14.67
CA ALA A 330 4.12 -22.91 -14.02
C ALA A 330 2.62 -22.69 -14.20
N GLU A 331 2.05 -23.00 -15.38
CA GLU A 331 0.60 -22.94 -15.62
C GLU A 331 -0.18 -23.82 -14.65
N LYS A 332 0.25 -25.08 -14.47
CA LYS A 332 -0.41 -26.01 -13.55
C LYS A 332 -0.37 -25.49 -12.10
N MET A 333 0.81 -25.02 -11.66
CA MET A 333 0.99 -24.45 -10.32
C MET A 333 0.17 -23.18 -10.14
N MET A 334 0.07 -22.32 -11.14
CA MET A 334 -0.71 -21.11 -11.11
C MET A 334 -2.22 -21.37 -11.03
N LYS A 335 -2.75 -22.35 -11.79
CA LYS A 335 -4.16 -22.73 -11.72
C LYS A 335 -4.54 -23.26 -10.34
N SER A 336 -3.73 -24.14 -9.76
CA SER A 336 -3.90 -24.60 -8.37
C SER A 336 -3.78 -23.44 -7.38
N GLY A 337 -2.73 -22.64 -7.52
CA GLY A 337 -2.45 -21.52 -6.65
C GLY A 337 -3.55 -20.47 -6.62
N LEU A 338 -4.05 -20.05 -7.78
CA LEU A 338 -5.15 -19.08 -7.87
C LEU A 338 -6.45 -19.61 -7.26
N ALA A 339 -6.75 -20.90 -7.44
CA ALA A 339 -7.93 -21.51 -6.85
C ALA A 339 -7.88 -21.52 -5.31
N ILE A 340 -6.72 -21.88 -4.74
CA ILE A 340 -6.47 -21.87 -3.30
C ILE A 340 -6.48 -20.44 -2.76
N TYR A 341 -5.77 -19.54 -3.44
CA TYR A 341 -5.63 -18.16 -3.00
C TYR A 341 -6.94 -17.36 -3.06
N ALA A 342 -7.84 -17.69 -4.00
CA ALA A 342 -9.16 -17.07 -4.10
C ALA A 342 -9.98 -17.21 -2.81
N LEU A 343 -9.77 -18.28 -2.04
CA LEU A 343 -10.41 -18.45 -0.74
C LEU A 343 -9.94 -17.41 0.30
N SER A 344 -8.78 -16.80 0.11
CA SER A 344 -8.25 -15.76 1.01
C SER A 344 -8.92 -14.40 0.83
N TYR A 345 -9.54 -14.10 -0.31
CA TYR A 345 -10.02 -12.75 -0.64
C TYR A 345 -10.96 -12.14 0.41
N PRO A 346 -12.00 -12.81 0.91
CA PRO A 346 -12.88 -12.22 1.92
C PRO A 346 -12.14 -11.99 3.26
N PHE A 347 -11.20 -12.86 3.62
CA PHE A 347 -10.41 -12.72 4.83
C PHE A 347 -9.41 -11.56 4.71
N LYS A 348 -8.75 -11.43 3.57
CA LYS A 348 -7.85 -10.32 3.28
C LYS A 348 -8.58 -8.96 3.31
N ALA A 349 -9.77 -8.90 2.72
CA ALA A 349 -10.63 -7.74 2.79
C ALA A 349 -11.02 -7.41 4.24
N ALA A 350 -11.35 -8.42 5.05
CA ALA A 350 -11.69 -8.26 6.46
C ALA A 350 -10.50 -7.75 7.28
N VAL A 351 -9.29 -8.30 7.09
CA VAL A 351 -8.07 -7.81 7.78
C VAL A 351 -7.81 -6.34 7.45
N LYS A 352 -7.85 -5.96 6.17
CA LYS A 352 -7.67 -4.56 5.76
C LYS A 352 -8.72 -3.64 6.37
N LEU A 353 -9.98 -4.06 6.39
CA LEU A 353 -11.06 -3.29 6.99
C LEU A 353 -10.87 -3.13 8.50
N MET A 354 -10.49 -4.21 9.21
CA MET A 354 -10.21 -4.17 10.65
C MET A 354 -9.02 -3.25 10.96
N CYS A 355 -7.93 -3.32 10.19
CA CYS A 355 -6.79 -2.42 10.34
C CYS A 355 -7.23 -0.97 10.13
N SER A 356 -7.96 -0.69 9.05
CA SER A 356 -8.46 0.65 8.73
C SER A 356 -9.38 1.20 9.82
N TYR A 357 -10.33 0.40 10.28
CA TYR A 357 -11.19 0.76 11.40
C TYR A 357 -10.38 1.09 12.66
N CYS A 358 -9.40 0.25 13.00
CA CYS A 358 -8.62 0.43 14.21
C CYS A 358 -7.78 1.71 14.17
N TYR A 359 -7.05 2.01 13.07
CA TYR A 359 -6.30 3.27 13.04
C TYR A 359 -7.21 4.49 12.88
N ALA A 360 -8.33 4.40 12.17
CA ALA A 360 -9.30 5.48 12.05
C ALA A 360 -10.02 5.81 13.37
N THR A 361 -10.12 4.85 14.28
CA THR A 361 -10.70 4.99 15.63
C THR A 361 -9.65 5.08 16.73
N GLU A 362 -8.42 5.47 16.39
CA GLU A 362 -7.29 5.69 17.31
C GLU A 362 -6.86 4.46 18.14
N LYS A 363 -7.27 3.26 17.74
CA LYS A 363 -6.85 2.00 18.36
C LYS A 363 -5.52 1.51 17.74
N PHE A 364 -4.48 2.37 17.81
CA PHE A 364 -3.22 2.17 17.07
C PHE A 364 -2.51 0.86 17.41
N ASP A 365 -2.48 0.47 18.69
CA ASP A 365 -1.80 -0.77 19.12
C ASP A 365 -2.44 -2.02 18.50
N LEU A 366 -3.79 -2.04 18.42
CA LEU A 366 -4.51 -3.14 17.78
C LEU A 366 -4.31 -3.12 16.26
N SER A 367 -4.33 -1.94 15.66
CA SER A 367 -4.05 -1.80 14.23
C SER A 367 -2.64 -2.30 13.89
N ASN A 368 -1.64 -1.92 14.69
CA ASN A 368 -0.26 -2.40 14.53
C ASN A 368 -0.18 -3.93 14.67
N LEU A 369 -0.82 -4.51 15.68
CA LEU A 369 -0.84 -5.96 15.84
C LEU A 369 -1.39 -6.64 14.59
N LEU A 370 -2.56 -6.23 14.10
CA LEU A 370 -3.21 -6.83 12.93
C LEU A 370 -2.41 -6.63 11.65
N THR A 371 -1.71 -5.51 11.52
CA THR A 371 -0.91 -5.18 10.34
C THR A 371 0.37 -6.02 10.28
N TYR A 372 1.06 -6.21 11.42
CA TYR A 372 2.39 -6.82 11.43
C TYR A 372 2.40 -8.30 11.79
N ILE A 373 1.35 -8.85 12.40
CA ILE A 373 1.30 -10.28 12.77
C ILE A 373 1.36 -11.19 11.55
N ASP A 374 0.75 -10.79 10.43
CA ASP A 374 0.75 -11.55 9.18
C ASP A 374 2.17 -11.70 8.59
N PRO A 375 2.88 -10.62 8.22
CA PRO A 375 4.17 -10.73 7.53
C PRO A 375 5.32 -11.14 8.43
N VAL A 376 5.21 -10.94 9.75
CA VAL A 376 6.30 -11.20 10.70
C VAL A 376 6.17 -12.58 11.35
N VAL A 377 4.95 -13.05 11.56
CA VAL A 377 4.72 -14.27 12.33
C VAL A 377 3.98 -15.33 11.51
N THR A 378 2.72 -15.06 11.13
CA THR A 378 1.86 -16.12 10.60
C THR A 378 2.28 -16.58 9.22
N THR A 379 2.52 -15.67 8.29
CA THR A 379 2.97 -16.04 6.93
C THR A 379 4.34 -16.72 6.92
N PRO A 380 5.42 -16.20 7.55
CA PRO A 380 6.71 -16.88 7.57
C PRO A 380 6.67 -18.26 8.26
N LEU A 381 5.93 -18.39 9.36
CA LEU A 381 5.77 -19.66 10.05
C LEU A 381 5.10 -20.71 9.17
N LEU A 382 4.00 -20.36 8.53
CA LEU A 382 3.27 -21.25 7.65
C LEU A 382 4.05 -21.59 6.37
N LEU A 383 4.78 -20.62 5.81
CA LEU A 383 5.67 -20.85 4.67
C LEU A 383 6.87 -21.73 5.00
N ALA A 384 7.33 -21.75 6.27
CA ALA A 384 8.38 -22.66 6.70
C ALA A 384 7.88 -24.10 6.89
N VAL A 385 6.60 -24.28 7.22
CA VAL A 385 6.02 -25.59 7.59
C VAL A 385 5.29 -26.24 6.41
N LEU A 386 4.29 -25.58 5.82
CA LEU A 386 3.37 -26.21 4.87
C LEU A 386 4.01 -26.70 3.57
N PRO A 387 4.95 -25.96 2.95
CA PRO A 387 5.61 -26.45 1.73
C PRO A 387 6.40 -27.74 1.95
N HIS A 388 6.80 -28.02 3.17
CA HIS A 388 7.53 -29.27 3.51
C HIS A 388 6.62 -30.50 3.42
N TYR A 389 5.32 -30.35 3.69
CA TYR A 389 4.36 -31.47 3.70
C TYR A 389 3.61 -31.62 2.39
N ILE A 390 3.28 -30.52 1.70
CA ILE A 390 2.42 -30.52 0.50
C ILE A 390 3.05 -29.82 -0.71
N GLY A 391 4.39 -29.68 -0.72
CA GLY A 391 5.13 -29.13 -1.85
C GLY A 391 4.77 -27.68 -2.18
N SER A 392 4.79 -27.35 -3.47
CA SER A 392 4.49 -25.98 -3.93
C SER A 392 3.09 -25.47 -3.56
N ASP A 393 2.10 -26.36 -3.47
CA ASP A 393 0.75 -25.97 -3.04
C ASP A 393 0.73 -25.48 -1.59
N GLY A 394 1.70 -25.92 -0.76
CA GLY A 394 1.91 -25.43 0.59
C GLY A 394 2.18 -23.93 0.68
N VAL A 395 2.76 -23.35 -0.35
CA VAL A 395 2.97 -21.88 -0.43
C VAL A 395 1.62 -21.17 -0.50
N TRP A 396 0.75 -21.63 -1.38
CA TRP A 396 -0.57 -21.02 -1.60
C TRP A 396 -1.50 -21.21 -0.41
N VAL A 397 -1.45 -22.41 0.18
CA VAL A 397 -2.20 -22.71 1.42
C VAL A 397 -1.70 -21.86 2.58
N ALA A 398 -0.37 -21.65 2.72
CA ALA A 398 0.21 -20.83 3.76
C ALA A 398 -0.32 -19.38 3.71
N MET A 399 -0.33 -18.77 2.52
CA MET A 399 -0.84 -17.43 2.34
C MET A 399 -2.34 -17.33 2.68
N THR A 400 -3.13 -18.32 2.27
CA THR A 400 -4.58 -18.35 2.56
C THR A 400 -4.85 -18.58 4.04
N ALA A 401 -4.19 -19.56 4.65
CA ALA A 401 -4.35 -19.89 6.05
C ALA A 401 -3.94 -18.72 6.97
N SER A 402 -2.87 -17.99 6.61
CA SER A 402 -2.45 -16.81 7.36
C SER A 402 -3.57 -15.76 7.43
N GLN A 403 -4.24 -15.45 6.31
CA GLN A 403 -5.34 -14.47 6.30
C GLN A 403 -6.54 -14.94 7.15
N ILE A 404 -6.85 -16.24 7.14
CA ILE A 404 -7.90 -16.82 7.99
C ILE A 404 -7.54 -16.68 9.47
N ILE A 405 -6.32 -17.02 9.84
CA ILE A 405 -5.82 -16.94 11.24
C ILE A 405 -5.86 -15.50 11.73
N VAL A 406 -5.33 -14.55 10.95
CA VAL A 406 -5.30 -13.13 11.33
C VAL A 406 -6.71 -12.56 11.45
N THR A 407 -7.62 -12.94 10.54
CA THR A 407 -9.03 -12.55 10.63
C THR A 407 -9.66 -13.08 11.93
N ALA A 408 -9.44 -14.35 12.26
CA ALA A 408 -9.97 -14.95 13.49
C ALA A 408 -9.44 -14.25 14.74
N ILE A 409 -8.12 -13.98 14.79
CA ILE A 409 -7.48 -13.21 15.87
C ILE A 409 -8.11 -11.83 16.00
N GLY A 410 -8.28 -11.11 14.88
CA GLY A 410 -8.85 -9.77 14.86
C GLY A 410 -10.27 -9.74 15.39
N ILE A 411 -11.12 -10.66 14.94
CA ILE A 411 -12.50 -10.80 15.41
C ILE A 411 -12.54 -11.10 16.91
N LEU A 412 -11.76 -12.07 17.38
CA LEU A 412 -11.71 -12.45 18.80
C LEU A 412 -11.33 -11.27 19.71
N ILE A 413 -10.32 -10.47 19.30
CA ILE A 413 -9.88 -9.32 20.10
C ILE A 413 -10.95 -8.22 20.09
N MET A 414 -11.56 -7.95 18.93
CA MET A 414 -12.60 -6.93 18.82
C MET A 414 -13.84 -7.28 19.65
N VAL A 415 -14.30 -8.52 19.61
CA VAL A 415 -15.45 -8.99 20.39
C VAL A 415 -15.18 -8.91 21.91
N ARG A 416 -14.00 -9.35 22.35
CA ARG A 416 -13.63 -9.26 23.78
C ARG A 416 -13.61 -7.83 24.30
N LYS A 417 -13.08 -6.87 23.52
CA LYS A 417 -13.05 -5.45 23.93
C LYS A 417 -14.45 -4.84 24.05
N VAL A 418 -15.40 -5.27 23.21
CA VAL A 418 -16.82 -4.82 23.31
C VAL A 418 -17.45 -5.34 24.59
N HIS A 419 -17.22 -6.58 24.99
CA HIS A 419 -17.78 -7.14 26.24
C HIS A 419 -17.25 -6.44 27.49
N VAL A 420 -15.95 -6.09 27.51
CA VAL A 420 -15.32 -5.41 28.67
C VAL A 420 -15.78 -3.95 28.79
N SER A 421 -16.07 -3.26 27.70
CA SER A 421 -16.58 -1.88 27.73
C SER A 421 -18.08 -1.77 28.04
N GLY A 422 -18.85 -2.82 27.80
CA GLY A 422 -20.29 -2.88 28.13
C GLY A 422 -20.60 -3.30 29.57
N SER A 423 -19.58 -3.70 30.33
CA SER A 423 -19.69 -4.10 31.75
C SER A 423 -19.21 -3.01 32.74
N ARG A 424 -18.91 -1.83 32.25
CA ARG A 424 -18.64 -0.61 33.04
C ARG A 424 -19.70 0.44 32.75
#